data_6be532b86e7c3c693830466776c8d86a
#
_entry.id   6be532b86e7c3c693830466776c8d86a
#
_cell.length_a   1.000
_cell.length_b   1.000
_cell.length_c   1.000
_cell.angle_alpha   90.00
_cell.angle_beta   90.00
_cell.angle_gamma   90.00
#
_symmetry.space_group_name_H-M   'P 1'
#
loop_
_entity.id
_entity.type
_entity.pdbx_description
1 polymer ?
#
loop_
_entity_poly.entity_id
_entity_poly.type
_entity_poly.pdbx_seq_one_letter_code
_entity_poly.pdbx_strand_id
1 'polypeptide(L)'
;MKDTKEIRRMLWQSLDMAYVKMWLFVAAVCAPITWLILWLSTQSYHYHSNEQAVMIWVSLAIIIGPILVFCAIRTFNIFRHPESYHFCKTTLCNPKGGSMRDTIKFTVVIEDADGDQFAADTHSIFYTHTNMFGLGLEDYVNRTVTAGYNQETGQVVIIN
;
A
#
# COMPACT_ATOMS: atom_id res chain seq x y z
N MET A 1 -9.48 25.34 6.11
CA MET A 1 -9.46 24.32 5.02
C MET A 1 -8.01 24.14 4.56
N LYS A 2 -7.45 22.92 4.64
CA LYS A 2 -6.09 22.68 4.14
C LYS A 2 -6.08 22.77 2.62
N ASP A 3 -4.99 23.30 2.04
CA ASP A 3 -4.83 23.34 0.58
C ASP A 3 -4.78 21.89 0.03
N THR A 4 -5.42 21.64 -1.10
CA THR A 4 -5.44 20.32 -1.77
C THR A 4 -4.02 19.79 -2.03
N LYS A 5 -3.04 20.67 -2.25
CA LYS A 5 -1.62 20.28 -2.38
C LYS A 5 -1.04 19.74 -1.07
N GLU A 6 -1.39 20.36 0.05
CA GLU A 6 -0.95 19.90 1.37
C GLU A 6 -1.58 18.54 1.71
N ILE A 7 -2.88 18.38 1.43
CA ILE A 7 -3.59 17.11 1.61
C ILE A 7 -2.92 16.00 0.79
N ARG A 8 -2.65 16.21 -0.49
CA ARG A 8 -1.96 15.23 -1.34
C ARG A 8 -0.56 14.88 -0.82
N ARG A 9 0.18 15.85 -0.29
CA ARG A 9 1.48 15.60 0.34
C ARG A 9 1.36 14.71 1.58
N MET A 10 0.36 14.97 2.43
CA MET A 10 0.07 14.15 3.61
C MET A 10 -0.31 12.73 3.19
N LEU A 11 -1.22 12.56 2.23
CA LEU A 11 -1.61 11.25 1.70
C LEU A 11 -0.41 10.46 1.14
N TRP A 12 0.53 11.15 0.48
CA TRP A 12 1.77 10.52 -0.02
C TRP A 12 2.70 10.00 1.07
N GLN A 13 2.60 10.57 2.29
CA GLN A 13 3.34 10.13 3.48
C GLN A 13 2.58 9.10 4.31
N SER A 14 1.37 8.71 3.89
CA SER A 14 0.54 7.76 4.62
C SER A 14 1.15 6.35 4.63
N LEU A 15 0.74 5.56 5.64
CA LEU A 15 1.08 4.15 5.79
C LEU A 15 0.67 3.33 4.56
N ASP A 16 -0.49 3.64 3.98
CA ASP A 16 -0.97 3.01 2.75
C ASP A 16 -0.03 3.26 1.57
N MET A 17 0.48 4.48 1.43
CA MET A 17 1.45 4.80 0.38
C MET A 17 2.84 4.22 0.66
N ALA A 18 3.24 4.09 1.93
CA ALA A 18 4.45 3.36 2.29
C ALA A 18 4.34 1.88 1.85
N TYR A 19 3.18 1.28 2.05
CA TYR A 19 2.88 -0.08 1.59
C TYR A 19 2.91 -0.23 0.06
N VAL A 20 2.31 0.72 -0.67
CA VAL A 20 2.40 0.76 -2.15
C VAL A 20 3.86 0.88 -2.60
N LYS A 21 4.65 1.78 -1.99
CA LYS A 21 6.07 1.95 -2.32
C LYS A 21 6.88 0.68 -2.09
N MET A 22 6.60 -0.05 -1.00
CA MET A 22 7.22 -1.35 -0.73
C MET A 22 6.93 -2.34 -1.87
N TRP A 23 5.67 -2.48 -2.29
CA TRP A 23 5.32 -3.40 -3.37
C TRP A 23 5.91 -3.00 -4.73
N LEU A 24 5.98 -1.70 -5.02
CA LEU A 24 6.67 -1.20 -6.22
C LEU A 24 8.17 -1.51 -6.18
N PHE A 25 8.80 -1.39 -5.00
CA PHE A 25 10.19 -1.78 -4.82
C PHE A 25 10.39 -3.28 -5.04
N VAL A 26 9.52 -4.12 -4.46
CA VAL A 26 9.54 -5.58 -4.69
C VAL A 26 9.41 -5.89 -6.18
N ALA A 27 8.47 -5.27 -6.87
CA ALA A 27 8.30 -5.45 -8.32
C ALA A 27 9.56 -5.03 -9.11
N ALA A 28 10.18 -3.89 -8.75
CA ALA A 28 11.39 -3.39 -9.39
C ALA A 28 12.61 -4.32 -9.20
N VAL A 29 12.69 -4.99 -8.04
CA VAL A 29 13.77 -5.95 -7.76
C VAL A 29 13.47 -7.31 -8.41
N CYS A 30 12.23 -7.79 -8.30
CA CYS A 30 11.86 -9.11 -8.82
C CYS A 30 11.83 -9.16 -10.36
N ALA A 31 11.46 -8.06 -11.04
CA ALA A 31 11.37 -8.05 -12.50
C ALA A 31 12.69 -8.40 -13.20
N PRO A 32 13.85 -7.74 -12.91
CA PRO A 32 15.12 -8.08 -13.55
C PRO A 32 15.62 -9.47 -13.16
N ILE A 33 15.37 -9.93 -11.92
CA ILE A 33 15.76 -11.27 -11.48
C ILE A 33 14.96 -12.33 -12.24
N THR A 34 13.64 -12.16 -12.33
CA THR A 34 12.78 -13.06 -13.07
C THR A 34 13.15 -13.07 -14.55
N TRP A 35 13.40 -11.92 -15.15
CA TRP A 35 13.86 -11.80 -16.52
C TRP A 35 15.15 -12.57 -16.75
N LEU A 36 16.15 -12.40 -15.87
CA LEU A 36 17.44 -13.09 -15.97
C LEU A 36 17.28 -14.62 -15.87
N ILE A 37 16.47 -15.10 -14.90
CA ILE A 37 16.22 -16.54 -14.75
C ILE A 37 15.55 -17.12 -16.01
N LEU A 38 14.53 -16.45 -16.52
CA LEU A 38 13.83 -16.88 -17.73
C LEU A 38 14.75 -16.85 -18.95
N TRP A 39 15.58 -15.81 -19.09
CA TRP A 39 16.53 -15.69 -20.17
C TRP A 39 17.56 -16.83 -20.14
N LEU A 40 18.14 -17.14 -18.98
CA LEU A 40 19.06 -18.26 -18.81
C LEU A 40 18.40 -19.61 -19.08
N SER A 41 17.17 -19.80 -18.61
CA SER A 41 16.42 -21.03 -18.82
C SER A 41 16.10 -21.27 -20.30
N THR A 42 15.74 -20.21 -21.03
CA THR A 42 15.40 -20.33 -22.46
C THR A 42 16.62 -20.55 -23.34
N GLN A 43 17.83 -20.16 -22.93
CA GLN A 43 19.06 -20.46 -23.63
C GLN A 43 19.37 -21.97 -23.71
N SER A 44 18.93 -22.73 -22.69
CA SER A 44 19.12 -24.19 -22.66
C SER A 44 18.19 -24.95 -23.60
N TYR A 45 17.12 -24.35 -24.07
CA TYR A 45 16.18 -24.89 -25.03
C TYR A 45 16.35 -24.15 -26.35
N HIS A 46 16.59 -24.79 -27.43
CA HIS A 46 16.82 -24.21 -28.79
C HIS A 46 15.54 -23.54 -29.35
N TYR A 47 14.98 -22.57 -28.62
CA TYR A 47 13.85 -21.77 -29.08
C TYR A 47 14.28 -20.72 -30.11
N HIS A 48 13.40 -20.43 -31.06
CA HIS A 48 13.57 -19.26 -31.92
C HIS A 48 13.49 -17.96 -31.08
N SER A 49 14.32 -16.98 -31.41
CA SER A 49 14.47 -15.75 -30.63
C SER A 49 13.15 -15.00 -30.33
N ASN A 50 12.20 -15.05 -31.25
CA ASN A 50 10.88 -14.42 -31.07
C ASN A 50 10.01 -15.14 -30.05
N GLU A 51 10.03 -16.48 -30.01
CA GLU A 51 9.26 -17.29 -29.05
C GLU A 51 9.80 -17.10 -27.64
N GLN A 52 11.12 -17.02 -27.48
CA GLN A 52 11.76 -16.72 -26.20
C GLN A 52 11.32 -15.37 -25.67
N ALA A 53 11.34 -14.34 -26.52
CA ALA A 53 10.92 -13.00 -26.12
C ALA A 53 9.46 -12.99 -25.65
N VAL A 54 8.56 -13.61 -26.40
CA VAL A 54 7.14 -13.70 -26.03
C VAL A 54 6.95 -14.42 -24.70
N MET A 55 7.61 -15.57 -24.49
CA MET A 55 7.52 -16.33 -23.23
C MET A 55 8.00 -15.50 -22.02
N ILE A 56 9.13 -14.79 -22.16
CA ILE A 56 9.67 -13.95 -21.10
C ILE A 56 8.68 -12.83 -20.76
N TRP A 57 8.17 -12.11 -21.76
CA TRP A 57 7.25 -11.00 -21.53
C TRP A 57 5.91 -11.44 -20.95
N VAL A 58 5.34 -12.55 -21.41
CA VAL A 58 4.09 -13.11 -20.86
C VAL A 58 4.30 -13.54 -19.41
N SER A 59 5.41 -14.23 -19.11
CA SER A 59 5.71 -14.65 -17.73
C SER A 59 5.90 -13.44 -16.79
N LEU A 60 6.61 -12.41 -17.23
CA LEU A 60 6.76 -11.17 -16.46
C LEU A 60 5.41 -10.49 -16.25
N ALA A 61 4.56 -10.42 -17.28
CA ALA A 61 3.23 -9.82 -17.16
C ALA A 61 2.35 -10.58 -16.15
N ILE A 62 2.43 -11.90 -16.10
CA ILE A 62 1.67 -12.72 -15.14
C ILE A 62 2.19 -12.53 -13.69
N ILE A 63 3.50 -12.41 -13.50
CA ILE A 63 4.09 -12.30 -12.14
C ILE A 63 4.00 -10.86 -11.62
N ILE A 64 4.40 -9.88 -12.42
CA ILE A 64 4.54 -8.48 -11.98
C ILE A 64 3.23 -7.70 -12.21
N GLY A 65 2.47 -8.03 -13.24
CA GLY A 65 1.23 -7.35 -13.59
C GLY A 65 0.24 -7.21 -12.43
N PRO A 66 -0.10 -8.28 -11.69
CA PRO A 66 -1.01 -8.19 -10.55
C PRO A 66 -0.53 -7.23 -9.46
N ILE A 67 0.78 -7.17 -9.20
CA ILE A 67 1.38 -6.24 -8.22
C ILE A 67 1.16 -4.80 -8.68
N LEU A 68 1.44 -4.50 -9.95
CA LEU A 68 1.27 -3.16 -10.50
C LEU A 68 -0.19 -2.73 -10.51
N VAL A 69 -1.11 -3.63 -10.89
CA VAL A 69 -2.57 -3.37 -10.86
C VAL A 69 -3.02 -3.09 -9.43
N PHE A 70 -2.60 -3.90 -8.46
CA PHE A 70 -2.90 -3.68 -7.04
C PHE A 70 -2.40 -2.31 -6.57
N CYS A 71 -1.15 -1.95 -6.87
CA CYS A 71 -0.58 -0.66 -6.52
C CYS A 71 -1.34 0.50 -7.17
N ALA A 72 -1.73 0.36 -8.45
CA ALA A 72 -2.48 1.37 -9.17
C ALA A 72 -3.88 1.58 -8.57
N ILE A 73 -4.62 0.51 -8.31
CA ILE A 73 -5.95 0.57 -7.70
C ILE A 73 -5.87 1.21 -6.30
N ARG A 74 -4.93 0.78 -5.47
CA ARG A 74 -4.78 1.32 -4.10
C ARG A 74 -4.40 2.81 -4.13
N THR A 75 -3.47 3.20 -4.98
CA THR A 75 -3.11 4.62 -5.18
C THR A 75 -4.30 5.43 -5.67
N PHE A 76 -5.01 4.93 -6.67
CA PHE A 76 -6.19 5.61 -7.20
C PHE A 76 -7.25 5.85 -6.11
N ASN A 77 -7.55 4.83 -5.30
CA ASN A 77 -8.53 4.95 -4.23
C ASN A 77 -8.14 6.00 -3.19
N ILE A 78 -6.85 6.07 -2.81
CA ILE A 78 -6.35 7.07 -1.85
C ILE A 78 -6.49 8.51 -2.41
N PHE A 79 -6.22 8.71 -3.70
CA PHE A 79 -6.17 10.05 -4.30
C PHE A 79 -7.44 10.45 -5.06
N ARG A 80 -8.49 9.61 -5.05
CA ARG A 80 -9.72 9.83 -5.82
C ARG A 80 -10.47 11.08 -5.37
N HIS A 81 -10.60 11.31 -4.06
CA HIS A 81 -11.33 12.44 -3.47
C HIS A 81 -10.49 13.03 -2.32
N PRO A 82 -9.38 13.74 -2.64
CA PRO A 82 -8.47 14.25 -1.61
C PRO A 82 -9.11 15.34 -0.76
N GLU A 83 -10.10 16.07 -1.29
CA GLU A 83 -10.84 17.13 -0.61
C GLU A 83 -11.77 16.61 0.49
N SER A 84 -12.20 15.35 0.39
CA SER A 84 -13.15 14.72 1.33
C SER A 84 -12.46 14.11 2.55
N TYR A 85 -11.14 14.32 2.72
CA TYR A 85 -10.41 13.84 3.89
C TYR A 85 -10.50 14.81 5.07
N HIS A 86 -10.98 14.29 6.20
CA HIS A 86 -10.87 14.92 7.51
C HIS A 86 -9.71 14.32 8.29
N PHE A 87 -8.86 15.18 8.87
CA PHE A 87 -7.67 14.73 9.58
C PHE A 87 -7.84 15.02 11.07
N CYS A 88 -7.73 13.99 11.90
CA CYS A 88 -7.74 14.09 13.34
C CYS A 88 -6.50 13.43 13.96
N LYS A 89 -6.15 13.84 15.18
CA LYS A 89 -5.14 13.15 15.97
C LYS A 89 -5.83 12.02 16.73
N THR A 90 -5.30 10.83 16.62
CA THR A 90 -5.84 9.64 17.29
C THR A 90 -4.71 8.79 17.86
N THR A 91 -5.01 8.00 18.87
CA THR A 91 -4.08 6.99 19.39
C THR A 91 -4.45 5.67 18.74
N LEU A 92 -3.45 5.00 18.14
CA LEU A 92 -3.66 3.70 17.54
C LEU A 92 -3.93 2.67 18.63
N CYS A 93 -5.05 1.98 18.49
CA CYS A 93 -5.35 0.80 19.27
C CYS A 93 -4.48 -0.39 18.83
N ASN A 94 -4.44 -1.43 19.65
CA ASN A 94 -3.72 -2.65 19.32
C ASN A 94 -4.11 -3.15 17.93
N PRO A 95 -3.13 -3.60 17.14
CA PRO A 95 -3.40 -4.12 15.81
C PRO A 95 -4.27 -5.39 15.90
N LYS A 96 -5.24 -5.49 15.01
CA LYS A 96 -6.07 -6.68 14.85
C LYS A 96 -5.56 -7.49 13.66
N GLY A 97 -5.81 -8.79 13.66
CA GLY A 97 -5.58 -9.63 12.48
C GLY A 97 -6.33 -9.08 11.26
N GLY A 98 -5.64 -9.00 10.13
CA GLY A 98 -6.22 -8.60 8.87
C GLY A 98 -7.02 -9.73 8.19
N SER A 99 -7.45 -9.48 6.96
CA SER A 99 -8.22 -10.44 6.17
C SER A 99 -7.41 -11.64 5.65
N MET A 100 -6.09 -11.52 5.63
CA MET A 100 -5.17 -12.58 5.22
C MET A 100 -4.22 -12.91 6.37
N ARG A 101 -3.67 -14.13 6.36
CA ARG A 101 -2.61 -14.53 7.28
C ARG A 101 -1.44 -13.55 7.17
N ASP A 102 -0.86 -13.19 8.29
CA ASP A 102 0.26 -12.25 8.42
C ASP A 102 -0.05 -10.81 7.97
N THR A 103 -1.32 -10.45 7.85
CA THR A 103 -1.73 -9.06 7.69
C THR A 103 -2.34 -8.51 8.96
N ILE A 104 -2.20 -7.22 9.16
CA ILE A 104 -2.77 -6.48 10.29
C ILE A 104 -3.58 -5.29 9.77
N LYS A 105 -4.50 -4.85 10.61
CA LYS A 105 -5.22 -3.60 10.47
C LYS A 105 -5.29 -2.90 11.82
N PHE A 106 -5.32 -1.58 11.79
CA PHE A 106 -5.48 -0.76 12.99
C PHE A 106 -6.91 -0.28 13.08
N THR A 107 -7.49 -0.31 14.27
CA THR A 107 -8.73 0.39 14.57
C THR A 107 -8.38 1.75 15.14
N VAL A 108 -8.91 2.80 14.55
CA VAL A 108 -8.72 4.19 14.98
C VAL A 108 -10.06 4.80 15.39
N VAL A 109 -10.05 5.64 16.41
CA VAL A 109 -11.22 6.45 16.75
C VAL A 109 -11.10 7.76 15.99
N ILE A 110 -12.10 8.06 15.19
CA ILE A 110 -12.16 9.25 14.34
C ILE A 110 -13.26 10.14 14.88
N GLU A 111 -12.98 11.44 14.93
CA GLU A 111 -13.96 12.47 15.19
C GLU A 111 -14.40 13.08 13.86
N ASP A 112 -15.69 13.01 13.58
CA ASP A 112 -16.27 13.59 12.36
C ASP A 112 -16.41 15.11 12.49
N ALA A 113 -16.80 15.77 11.40
CA ALA A 113 -17.00 17.21 11.32
C ALA A 113 -18.08 17.71 12.32
N ASP A 114 -19.02 16.86 12.68
CA ASP A 114 -20.09 17.12 13.64
C ASP A 114 -19.70 16.84 15.10
N GLY A 115 -18.46 16.37 15.36
CA GLY A 115 -17.94 16.03 16.68
C GLY A 115 -18.29 14.61 17.14
N ASP A 116 -18.96 13.81 16.33
CA ASP A 116 -19.28 12.44 16.63
C ASP A 116 -18.04 11.54 16.50
N GLN A 117 -17.83 10.69 17.52
CA GLN A 117 -16.70 9.77 17.53
C GLN A 117 -17.16 8.37 17.12
N PHE A 118 -16.47 7.80 16.17
CA PHE A 118 -16.69 6.43 15.72
C PHE A 118 -15.38 5.68 15.49
N ALA A 119 -15.43 4.34 15.59
CA ALA A 119 -14.29 3.50 15.34
C ALA A 119 -14.27 3.06 13.86
N ALA A 120 -13.14 3.24 13.20
CA ALA A 120 -12.95 2.79 11.83
C ALA A 120 -11.65 2.00 11.69
N ASP A 121 -11.67 1.01 10.81
CA ASP A 121 -10.51 0.15 10.55
C ASP A 121 -9.74 0.64 9.31
N THR A 122 -8.42 0.60 9.41
CA THR A 122 -7.54 0.82 8.26
C THR A 122 -7.59 -0.37 7.28
N HIS A 123 -7.08 -0.19 6.08
CA HIS A 123 -6.83 -1.31 5.19
C HIS A 123 -5.80 -2.28 5.80
N SER A 124 -5.95 -3.57 5.48
CA SER A 124 -4.98 -4.58 5.87
C SER A 124 -3.64 -4.34 5.17
N ILE A 125 -2.55 -4.46 5.93
CA ILE A 125 -1.17 -4.39 5.45
C ILE A 125 -0.41 -5.61 5.94
N PHE A 126 0.60 -6.06 5.20
CA PHE A 126 1.49 -7.10 5.67
C PHE A 126 2.32 -6.59 6.85
N TYR A 127 2.41 -7.43 7.87
CA TYR A 127 3.22 -7.20 9.02
C TYR A 127 4.71 -7.34 8.68
N THR A 128 5.51 -6.36 9.08
CA THR A 128 6.96 -6.45 8.99
C THR A 128 7.58 -6.18 10.36
N HIS A 129 8.55 -7.00 10.77
CA HIS A 129 9.32 -6.77 12.00
C HIS A 129 10.36 -5.66 11.85
N THR A 130 10.63 -5.27 10.61
CA THR A 130 11.62 -4.23 10.31
C THR A 130 10.90 -2.95 9.90
N ASN A 131 11.42 -1.81 10.32
CA ASN A 131 10.92 -0.50 9.89
C ASN A 131 11.27 -0.18 8.43
N MET A 132 11.05 -1.16 7.55
CA MET A 132 11.26 -0.99 6.12
C MET A 132 10.12 -0.17 5.54
N PHE A 133 10.41 0.94 4.90
CA PHE A 133 9.43 1.89 4.35
C PHE A 133 8.43 2.48 5.39
N GLY A 134 8.75 2.45 6.69
CA GLY A 134 7.85 2.91 7.73
C GLY A 134 6.70 1.93 8.04
N LEU A 135 6.86 0.63 7.75
CA LEU A 135 5.86 -0.42 7.98
C LEU A 135 6.13 -1.26 9.23
N GLY A 136 7.08 -0.87 10.07
CA GLY A 136 7.37 -1.56 11.33
C GLY A 136 6.22 -1.41 12.32
N LEU A 137 5.73 -2.53 12.87
CA LEU A 137 4.59 -2.53 13.78
C LEU A 137 4.86 -1.74 15.07
N GLU A 138 6.08 -1.83 15.60
CA GLU A 138 6.49 -1.19 16.84
C GLU A 138 6.39 0.34 16.77
N ASP A 139 6.49 0.90 15.58
CA ASP A 139 6.37 2.34 15.36
C ASP A 139 4.95 2.87 15.53
N TYR A 140 3.94 2.01 15.50
CA TYR A 140 2.53 2.40 15.46
C TYR A 140 1.74 2.00 16.71
N VAL A 141 2.22 1.05 17.51
CA VAL A 141 1.49 0.57 18.70
C VAL A 141 1.51 1.64 19.79
N ASN A 142 0.34 2.00 20.32
CA ASN A 142 0.15 3.00 21.37
C ASN A 142 0.71 4.40 21.06
N ARG A 143 0.89 4.71 19.80
CA ARG A 143 1.40 6.02 19.35
C ARG A 143 0.24 6.93 18.94
N THR A 144 0.36 8.22 19.28
CA THR A 144 -0.52 9.24 18.73
C THR A 144 -0.10 9.54 17.29
N VAL A 145 -1.00 9.34 16.35
CA VAL A 145 -0.78 9.56 14.92
C VAL A 145 -1.84 10.50 14.37
N THR A 146 -1.64 11.02 13.17
CA THR A 146 -2.68 11.72 12.44
C THR A 146 -3.40 10.70 11.56
N ALA A 147 -4.69 10.50 11.78
CA ALA A 147 -5.55 9.72 10.89
C ALA A 147 -6.31 10.65 9.95
N GLY A 148 -6.43 10.24 8.69
CA GLY A 148 -7.30 10.87 7.71
C GLY A 148 -8.46 9.95 7.40
N TYR A 149 -9.67 10.44 7.48
CA TYR A 149 -10.89 9.73 7.10
C TYR A 149 -11.53 10.39 5.89
N ASN A 150 -11.79 9.61 4.87
CA ASN A 150 -12.49 10.08 3.69
C ASN A 150 -13.98 9.78 3.83
N GLN A 151 -14.79 10.82 3.94
CA GLN A 151 -16.25 10.70 4.15
C GLN A 151 -16.97 10.03 2.98
N GLU A 152 -16.49 10.19 1.75
CA GLU A 152 -17.15 9.62 0.58
C GLU A 152 -16.85 8.14 0.41
N THR A 153 -15.63 7.72 0.72
CA THR A 153 -15.18 6.33 0.49
C THR A 153 -15.16 5.48 1.75
N GLY A 154 -15.27 6.10 2.94
CA GLY A 154 -15.10 5.44 4.22
C GLY A 154 -13.67 4.99 4.50
N GLN A 155 -12.70 5.43 3.68
CA GLN A 155 -11.32 5.00 3.79
C GLN A 155 -10.60 5.73 4.92
N VAL A 156 -9.85 4.97 5.70
CA VAL A 156 -8.96 5.49 6.75
C VAL A 156 -7.51 5.36 6.32
N VAL A 157 -6.76 6.43 6.42
CA VAL A 157 -5.31 6.47 6.20
C VAL A 157 -4.59 6.98 7.43
N ILE A 158 -3.46 6.38 7.76
CA ILE A 158 -2.59 6.81 8.87
C ILE A 158 -1.43 7.60 8.27
N ILE A 159 -1.18 8.77 8.85
CA ILE A 159 -0.07 9.64 8.48
C ILE A 159 0.92 9.64 9.63
N ASN A 160 2.15 9.36 9.32
CA ASN A 160 3.25 9.29 10.29
C ASN A 160 3.90 10.66 10.47
#